data_d4151b632a425174f8d7e0e7b91c4035
#
_entry.id   d4151b632a425174f8d7e0e7b91c4035
#
_cell.length_a   1.000
_cell.length_b   1.000
_cell.length_c   1.000
_cell.angle_alpha   90.00
_cell.angle_beta   90.00
_cell.angle_gamma   90.00
#
_symmetry.space_group_name_H-M   'P 1'
#
loop_
_entity.id
_entity.type
_entity.pdbx_description
1 polymer ?
#
loop_
_entity_poly.entity_id
_entity_poly.type
_entity_poly.pdbx_seq_one_letter_code
_entity_poly.pdbx_strand_id
1 'polypeptide(L)'
;MRAWFKEVVFPSKDVWVIEAPDHLAALMVIGDVWIEQLYVHPAWNSRGLGSRLLELAKRERSRLELWTFQSNAGARRFYERRGFVAVTATDGDNEEGEPDIRYHWEQP
;
A
#
# COMPACT_ATOMS: atom_id res chain seq x y z
N MET A 1 8.14 15.93 -15.26
CA MET A 1 8.96 15.26 -14.22
C MET A 1 9.03 13.78 -14.55
N ARG A 2 10.19 13.16 -14.38
CA ARG A 2 10.43 11.79 -14.78
C ARG A 2 10.63 10.90 -13.55
N ALA A 3 10.04 9.70 -13.58
CA ALA A 3 10.20 8.71 -12.53
C ALA A 3 10.33 7.32 -13.16
N TRP A 4 10.96 6.39 -12.44
CA TRP A 4 11.19 5.04 -12.93
C TRP A 4 11.05 4.01 -11.80
N PHE A 5 10.68 2.78 -12.20
CA PHE A 5 10.53 1.65 -11.29
C PHE A 5 11.88 1.03 -10.93
N LYS A 6 11.97 0.57 -9.70
CA LYS A 6 13.11 -0.21 -9.23
C LYS A 6 12.66 -1.18 -8.16
N GLU A 7 13.08 -2.44 -8.27
CA GLU A 7 12.89 -3.43 -7.22
C GLU A 7 14.14 -3.48 -6.34
N VAL A 8 13.93 -3.48 -5.02
CA VAL A 8 15.01 -3.60 -4.05
C VAL A 8 14.80 -4.90 -3.28
N VAL A 9 15.78 -5.79 -3.30
CA VAL A 9 15.65 -7.12 -2.71
C VAL A 9 16.13 -7.12 -1.27
N PHE A 10 15.25 -7.60 -0.37
CA PHE A 10 15.56 -7.84 1.04
C PHE A 10 15.24 -9.30 1.36
N PRO A 11 15.90 -9.90 2.38
CA PRO A 11 15.74 -11.33 2.67
C PRO A 11 14.30 -11.81 2.90
N SER A 12 13.44 -10.98 3.50
CA SER A 12 12.08 -11.40 3.87
C SER A 12 10.98 -10.48 3.34
N LYS A 13 11.34 -9.48 2.53
CA LYS A 13 10.37 -8.50 2.06
C LYS A 13 10.65 -8.10 0.62
N ASP A 14 9.58 -7.82 -0.10
CA ASP A 14 9.67 -7.24 -1.44
C ASP A 14 9.45 -5.74 -1.34
N VAL A 15 10.37 -4.98 -1.91
CA VAL A 15 10.30 -3.52 -1.89
C VAL A 15 10.36 -3.01 -3.32
N TRP A 16 9.36 -2.23 -3.71
CA TRP A 16 9.35 -1.56 -5.00
C TRP A 16 9.37 -0.06 -4.77
N VAL A 17 10.24 0.63 -5.49
CA VAL A 17 10.33 2.07 -5.41
C VAL A 17 10.10 2.68 -6.79
N ILE A 18 9.56 3.89 -6.80
CA ILE A 18 9.50 4.73 -8.00
C ILE A 18 10.33 5.96 -7.67
N GLU A 19 11.44 6.13 -8.39
CA GLU A 19 12.38 7.20 -8.14
C GLU A 19 12.18 8.37 -9.11
N ALA A 20 12.32 9.58 -8.60
CA ALA A 20 12.50 10.78 -9.40
C ALA A 20 13.96 11.22 -9.25
N PRO A 21 14.46 12.17 -10.08
CA PRO A 21 15.88 12.52 -10.07
C PRO A 21 16.46 12.92 -8.72
N ASP A 22 15.67 13.56 -7.87
CA ASP A 22 16.16 14.10 -6.60
C ASP A 22 15.37 13.66 -5.38
N HIS A 23 14.42 12.73 -5.54
CA HIS A 23 13.61 12.26 -4.42
C HIS A 23 12.92 10.94 -4.76
N LEU A 24 12.38 10.31 -3.73
CA LEU A 24 11.57 9.10 -3.86
C LEU A 24 10.13 9.50 -4.18
N ALA A 25 9.63 9.09 -5.36
CA ALA A 25 8.27 9.42 -5.77
C ALA A 25 7.23 8.53 -5.10
N ALA A 26 7.53 7.24 -4.92
CA ALA A 26 6.62 6.30 -4.29
C ALA A 26 7.38 5.07 -3.79
N LEU A 27 6.78 4.36 -2.83
CA LEU A 27 7.38 3.18 -2.21
C LEU A 27 6.28 2.21 -1.81
N MET A 28 6.53 0.91 -2.02
CA MET A 28 5.66 -0.15 -1.49
C MET A 28 6.52 -1.25 -0.87
N VAL A 29 6.13 -1.70 0.32
CA VAL A 29 6.77 -2.80 1.03
C VAL A 29 5.75 -3.90 1.27
N ILE A 30 6.08 -5.12 0.83
CA ILE A 30 5.24 -6.30 1.07
C ILE A 30 6.06 -7.34 1.82
N GLY A 31 5.56 -7.77 2.98
CA GLY A 31 6.08 -8.91 3.71
C GLY A 31 5.06 -10.02 3.67
N ASP A 32 5.40 -11.17 3.08
CA ASP A 32 4.47 -12.27 2.81
C ASP A 32 3.27 -11.76 1.98
N VAL A 33 2.08 -11.69 2.55
CA VAL A 33 0.89 -11.16 1.87
C VAL A 33 0.51 -9.76 2.37
N TRP A 34 1.29 -9.20 3.29
CA TRP A 34 0.98 -7.95 3.96
C TRP A 34 1.60 -6.76 3.26
N ILE A 35 0.76 -5.83 2.82
CA ILE A 35 1.26 -4.51 2.39
C ILE A 35 1.57 -3.73 3.66
N GLU A 36 2.85 -3.62 3.97
CA GLU A 36 3.32 -2.97 5.19
C GLU A 36 3.42 -1.47 5.02
N GLN A 37 3.75 -1.02 3.81
CA GLN A 37 3.81 0.39 3.46
C GLN A 37 3.41 0.61 2.01
N LEU A 38 2.68 1.68 1.79
CA LEU A 38 2.40 2.21 0.47
C LEU A 38 2.42 3.73 0.60
N TYR A 39 3.47 4.34 0.05
CA TYR A 39 3.73 5.77 0.18
C TYR A 39 3.81 6.41 -1.21
N VAL A 40 3.22 7.58 -1.34
CA VAL A 40 3.36 8.42 -2.53
C VAL A 40 3.74 9.82 -2.07
N HIS A 41 4.85 10.32 -2.62
CA HIS A 41 5.32 11.68 -2.33
C HIS A 41 4.24 12.70 -2.72
N PRO A 42 3.99 13.73 -1.90
CA PRO A 42 2.93 14.71 -2.20
C PRO A 42 3.02 15.37 -3.56
N ALA A 43 4.24 15.60 -4.08
CA ALA A 43 4.43 16.18 -5.42
C ALA A 43 3.89 15.28 -6.53
N TRP A 44 3.65 14.00 -6.25
CA TRP A 44 3.19 13.00 -7.21
C TRP A 44 1.75 12.55 -6.97
N ASN A 45 1.04 13.19 -6.07
CA ASN A 45 -0.35 12.87 -5.79
C ASN A 45 -1.20 12.97 -7.06
N SER A 46 -2.19 12.10 -7.17
CA SER A 46 -3.14 12.06 -8.29
C SER A 46 -2.50 11.71 -9.65
N ARG A 47 -1.31 11.12 -9.63
CA ARG A 47 -0.64 10.68 -10.86
C ARG A 47 -0.68 9.16 -11.03
N GLY A 48 -1.45 8.47 -10.19
CA GLY A 48 -1.68 7.04 -10.33
C GLY A 48 -0.54 6.14 -9.86
N LEU A 49 0.45 6.66 -9.14
CA LEU A 49 1.60 5.85 -8.70
C LEU A 49 1.17 4.79 -7.67
N GLY A 50 0.29 5.15 -6.74
CA GLY A 50 -0.24 4.18 -5.78
C GLY A 50 -0.99 3.05 -6.47
N SER A 51 -1.80 3.37 -7.47
CA SER A 51 -2.51 2.37 -8.26
C SER A 51 -1.56 1.45 -9.01
N ARG A 52 -0.49 1.99 -9.58
CA ARG A 52 0.50 1.19 -10.31
C ARG A 52 1.22 0.22 -9.39
N LEU A 53 1.61 0.68 -8.20
CA LEU A 53 2.24 -0.20 -7.22
C LEU A 53 1.27 -1.29 -6.74
N LEU A 54 0.01 -0.93 -6.50
CA LEU A 54 -0.98 -1.90 -6.05
C LEU A 54 -1.28 -2.93 -7.13
N GLU A 55 -1.32 -2.53 -8.39
CA GLU A 55 -1.48 -3.48 -9.50
C GLU A 55 -0.31 -4.46 -9.56
N LEU A 56 0.91 -3.98 -9.31
CA LEU A 56 2.08 -4.85 -9.24
C LEU A 56 1.93 -5.85 -8.08
N ALA A 57 1.50 -5.40 -6.92
CA ALA A 57 1.27 -6.28 -5.77
C ALA A 57 0.27 -7.38 -6.12
N LYS A 58 -0.79 -7.04 -6.81
CA LYS A 58 -1.83 -8.01 -7.23
C LYS A 58 -1.33 -9.02 -8.24
N ARG A 59 -0.32 -8.68 -9.03
CA ARG A 59 0.32 -9.65 -9.92
C ARG A 59 1.24 -10.61 -9.18
N GLU A 60 1.87 -10.11 -8.12
CA GLU A 60 2.86 -10.89 -7.36
C GLU A 60 2.23 -11.78 -6.30
N ARG A 61 1.00 -11.51 -5.91
CA ARG A 61 0.32 -12.22 -4.82
C ARG A 61 -1.12 -12.55 -5.23
N SER A 62 -1.59 -13.74 -4.84
CA SER A 62 -2.99 -14.12 -5.02
C SER A 62 -3.89 -13.58 -3.92
N ARG A 63 -3.30 -13.12 -2.83
CA ARG A 63 -4.00 -12.56 -1.68
C ARG A 63 -3.16 -11.44 -1.09
N LEU A 64 -3.81 -10.38 -0.63
CA LEU A 64 -3.17 -9.25 0.03
C LEU A 64 -3.96 -8.83 1.26
N GLU A 65 -3.24 -8.45 2.31
CA GLU A 65 -3.80 -7.94 3.55
C GLU A 65 -3.14 -6.61 3.89
N LEU A 66 -3.87 -5.74 4.56
CA LEU A 66 -3.29 -4.50 5.07
C LEU A 66 -4.12 -3.94 6.22
N TRP A 67 -3.46 -3.10 7.02
CA TRP A 67 -4.12 -2.32 8.06
C TRP A 67 -4.05 -0.84 7.70
N THR A 68 -5.11 -0.10 7.98
CA THR A 68 -5.11 1.37 7.92
C THR A 68 -5.97 1.91 9.04
N PHE A 69 -5.78 3.18 9.42
CA PHE A 69 -6.60 3.77 10.46
C PHE A 69 -8.01 4.04 9.93
N GLN A 70 -9.00 3.84 10.79
CA GLN A 70 -10.40 4.08 10.41
C GLN A 70 -10.64 5.53 10.02
N SER A 71 -9.89 6.45 10.61
CA SER A 71 -9.98 7.87 10.31
C SER A 71 -9.40 8.26 8.96
N ASN A 72 -8.61 7.39 8.34
CA ASN A 72 -7.99 7.69 7.05
C ASN A 72 -8.97 7.38 5.91
N ALA A 73 -9.93 8.29 5.71
CA ALA A 73 -10.97 8.11 4.71
C ALA A 73 -10.44 8.00 3.29
N GLY A 74 -9.36 8.72 2.99
CA GLY A 74 -8.72 8.66 1.67
C GLY A 74 -8.14 7.30 1.36
N ALA A 75 -7.40 6.71 2.31
CA ALA A 75 -6.85 5.37 2.14
C ALA A 75 -7.96 4.33 2.03
N ARG A 76 -8.98 4.43 2.86
CA ARG A 76 -10.10 3.50 2.82
C ARG A 76 -10.77 3.51 1.45
N ARG A 77 -11.09 4.70 0.91
CA ARG A 77 -11.69 4.80 -0.43
C ARG A 77 -10.75 4.25 -1.50
N PHE A 78 -9.46 4.53 -1.38
CA PHE A 78 -8.46 4.05 -2.34
C PHE A 78 -8.48 2.52 -2.45
N TYR A 79 -8.45 1.83 -1.31
CA TYR A 79 -8.43 0.37 -1.29
C TYR A 79 -9.79 -0.22 -1.67
N GLU A 80 -10.89 0.34 -1.17
CA GLU A 80 -12.23 -0.17 -1.47
C GLU A 80 -12.54 -0.08 -2.96
N ARG A 81 -12.13 0.99 -3.61
CA ARG A 81 -12.31 1.12 -5.07
C ARG A 81 -11.51 0.12 -5.88
N ARG A 82 -10.51 -0.50 -5.27
CA ARG A 82 -9.63 -1.46 -5.94
C ARG A 82 -9.88 -2.89 -5.50
N GLY A 83 -11.05 -3.15 -4.92
CA GLY A 83 -11.48 -4.50 -4.62
C GLY A 83 -11.10 -5.03 -3.26
N PHE A 84 -10.53 -4.20 -2.39
CA PHE A 84 -10.25 -4.60 -1.01
C PHE A 84 -11.52 -4.48 -0.18
N VAL A 85 -11.71 -5.44 0.72
CA VAL A 85 -12.89 -5.54 1.57
C VAL A 85 -12.46 -5.47 3.02
N ALA A 86 -13.16 -4.65 3.81
CA ALA A 86 -12.92 -4.56 5.24
C ALA A 86 -13.40 -5.85 5.93
N VAL A 87 -12.53 -6.47 6.71
CA VAL A 87 -12.83 -7.76 7.35
C VAL A 87 -12.73 -7.73 8.86
N THR A 88 -12.01 -6.77 9.43
CA THR A 88 -11.84 -6.65 10.88
C THR A 88 -11.59 -5.19 11.23
N ALA A 89 -12.17 -4.74 12.32
CA ALA A 89 -11.94 -3.39 12.84
C ALA A 89 -11.60 -3.47 14.32
N THR A 90 -10.74 -2.59 14.82
CA THR A 90 -10.38 -2.51 16.24
C THR A 90 -10.73 -1.14 16.80
N ASP A 91 -10.75 -1.06 18.13
CA ASP A 91 -11.05 0.18 18.85
C ASP A 91 -9.77 0.92 19.27
N GLY A 92 -8.62 0.61 18.64
CA GLY A 92 -7.36 1.24 19.01
C GLY A 92 -6.47 0.36 19.87
N ASP A 93 -6.67 -0.94 19.85
CA ASP A 93 -5.83 -1.91 20.56
C ASP A 93 -4.56 -2.17 19.75
N ASN A 94 -3.73 -1.13 19.61
CA ASN A 94 -2.48 -1.15 18.86
C ASN A 94 -1.52 -0.15 19.49
N GLU A 95 -0.28 -0.10 19.00
CA GLU A 95 0.76 0.78 19.56
C GLU A 95 0.38 2.26 19.50
N GLU A 96 -0.33 2.67 18.47
CA GLU A 96 -0.74 4.05 18.26
C GLU A 96 -1.98 4.43 19.10
N GLY A 97 -2.69 3.45 19.65
CA GLY A 97 -3.91 3.70 20.41
C GLY A 97 -5.03 4.27 19.54
N GLU A 98 -4.99 4.07 18.24
CA GLU A 98 -5.97 4.62 17.32
C GLU A 98 -6.72 3.50 16.60
N PRO A 99 -8.08 3.61 16.48
CA PRO A 99 -8.86 2.59 15.80
C PRO A 99 -8.38 2.33 14.38
N ASP A 100 -8.17 1.07 14.06
CA ASP A 100 -7.74 0.68 12.72
C ASP A 100 -8.69 -0.34 12.12
N ILE A 101 -8.44 -0.69 10.85
CA ILE A 101 -9.29 -1.58 10.08
C ILE A 101 -8.40 -2.41 9.17
N ARG A 102 -8.67 -3.74 9.11
CA ARG A 102 -7.96 -4.64 8.23
C ARG A 102 -8.73 -4.83 6.94
N TYR A 103 -8.04 -4.70 5.82
CA TYR A 103 -8.56 -4.94 4.49
C TYR A 103 -7.95 -6.20 3.91
N HIS A 104 -8.75 -6.88 3.12
CA HIS A 104 -8.39 -8.12 2.45
C HIS A 104 -8.74 -8.02 0.97
N TRP A 105 -7.84 -8.52 0.13
CA TRP A 105 -8.08 -8.69 -1.30
C TRP A 105 -7.66 -10.09 -1.71
N GLU A 106 -8.43 -10.71 -2.57
CA GLU A 106 -8.16 -12.04 -3.09
C GLU A 106 -8.35 -12.03 -4.59
N GLN A 107 -7.47 -12.71 -5.31
CA GLN A 107 -7.55 -12.79 -6.77
C GLN A 107 -8.87 -13.45 -7.18
N PRO A 108 -9.61 -12.84 -8.12
CA PRO A 108 -10.88 -13.41 -8.59
C PRO A 108 -10.69 -14.73 -9.30
#